data_b531d9a15fc2451b683043ee0cde2e1d
#
_entry.id   b531d9a15fc2451b683043ee0cde2e1d
#
_cell.length_a   1.000
_cell.length_b   1.000
_cell.length_c   1.000
_cell.angle_alpha   90.00
_cell.angle_beta   90.00
_cell.angle_gamma   90.00
#
_symmetry.space_group_name_H-M   'P 1'
#
loop_
_entity.id
_entity.type
_entity.pdbx_description
1 polymer ?
#
loop_
_entity_poly.entity_id
_entity_poly.type
_entity_poly.pdbx_seq_one_letter_code
_entity_poly.pdbx_strand_id
1 'polypeptide(L)'
;MQMSGEAARAPRLVAWEATRACDLACVHCRAVAHPVPDPRQLSTDEAFRLVDDIAGFQQPVILIITGGDPLKREDIFEVAARATRAGLRVVMSPSGTQVTPATVSRLKAAGVQRISVSLDGSTAELHDGFRQVPGAFAAATESLAYAREGGLPFQINTTVTQHNRHDLASMLRRAVELGALTWDVFMLVPTGRGRVQMEITPEAYEETLHFVYEASQTAPIQIKMTCAPHYKRLQLQERKRQGGQPGPGGHGHAHPAHGFARGCMAGYGFCFVSHIGEVGGCGYMPLLAGNVRQASLVEVYRDSPLFRALRDPDLLQGRCGVCEYRVLCGGCRARALGATGNYLEEEPFCTYQPKSRIAREPIEIGALLAQATPHEERAEAAPPRHTIPPAF
;
A
#
# COMPACT_ATOMS: atom_id res chain seq x y z
N MET A 1 18.75 -20.28 1.72
CA MET A 1 19.27 -19.18 0.88
C MET A 1 19.05 -17.89 1.68
N GLN A 2 20.10 -17.41 2.34
CA GLN A 2 20.06 -16.16 3.11
C GLN A 2 19.77 -15.04 2.10
N MET A 3 18.61 -14.44 2.21
CA MET A 3 18.25 -13.29 1.39
C MET A 3 19.13 -12.11 1.79
N SER A 4 19.69 -11.43 0.80
CA SER A 4 20.74 -10.41 0.93
C SER A 4 20.42 -9.39 2.02
N GLY A 5 21.41 -9.11 2.87
CA GLY A 5 21.32 -8.14 3.97
C GLY A 5 21.04 -6.68 3.55
N GLU A 6 20.89 -6.42 2.24
CA GLU A 6 20.57 -5.08 1.70
C GLU A 6 19.16 -4.62 2.03
N ALA A 7 18.13 -5.49 1.88
CA ALA A 7 16.75 -5.13 2.20
C ALA A 7 16.53 -4.91 3.71
N ALA A 8 17.41 -5.45 4.55
CA ALA A 8 17.41 -5.18 5.99
C ALA A 8 18.06 -3.82 6.33
N ARG A 9 18.84 -3.24 5.42
CA ARG A 9 19.60 -2.01 5.66
C ARG A 9 18.90 -0.76 5.17
N ALA A 10 18.05 -0.86 4.12
CA ALA A 10 17.33 0.27 3.55
C ALA A 10 15.98 -0.14 2.98
N PRO A 11 14.92 0.67 3.11
CA PRO A 11 13.68 0.48 2.39
C PRO A 11 13.88 0.83 0.90
N ARG A 12 13.14 0.16 0.02
CA ARG A 12 12.99 0.58 -1.38
C ARG A 12 11.90 1.63 -1.55
N LEU A 13 10.92 1.58 -0.66
CA LEU A 13 9.74 2.43 -0.66
C LEU A 13 9.53 3.01 0.74
N VAL A 14 9.42 4.32 0.83
CA VAL A 14 8.94 5.03 2.03
C VAL A 14 7.63 5.70 1.65
N ALA A 15 6.53 5.32 2.29
CA ALA A 15 5.26 6.01 2.16
C ALA A 15 5.09 6.98 3.32
N TRP A 16 5.01 8.27 3.01
CA TRP A 16 4.76 9.32 3.99
C TRP A 16 3.34 9.87 3.84
N GLU A 17 2.53 9.72 4.88
CA GLU A 17 1.25 10.38 5.04
C GLU A 17 1.52 11.84 5.42
N ALA A 18 1.65 12.72 4.42
CA ALA A 18 2.08 14.10 4.63
C ALA A 18 1.05 14.94 5.40
N THR A 19 -0.23 14.60 5.26
CA THR A 19 -1.35 15.23 5.96
C THR A 19 -2.55 14.27 6.00
N ARG A 20 -3.49 14.49 6.93
CA ARG A 20 -4.81 13.86 6.92
C ARG A 20 -5.90 14.73 6.31
N ALA A 21 -5.59 15.97 5.93
CA ALA A 21 -6.55 16.83 5.24
C ALA A 21 -6.96 16.24 3.89
N CYS A 22 -8.27 16.19 3.62
CA CYS A 22 -8.85 15.67 2.38
C CYS A 22 -10.26 16.21 2.16
N ASP A 23 -10.63 16.41 0.90
CA ASP A 23 -11.99 16.81 0.54
C ASP A 23 -12.94 15.61 0.39
N LEU A 24 -12.41 14.38 0.41
CA LEU A 24 -13.17 13.14 0.25
C LEU A 24 -13.49 12.49 1.61
N ALA A 25 -14.63 11.78 1.67
CA ALA A 25 -15.11 11.09 2.86
C ALA A 25 -15.17 9.56 2.70
N CYS A 26 -14.26 8.97 1.92
CA CYS A 26 -14.26 7.58 1.49
C CYS A 26 -14.61 6.59 2.60
N VAL A 27 -15.49 5.61 2.30
CA VAL A 27 -15.96 4.59 3.25
C VAL A 27 -14.85 3.67 3.78
N HIS A 28 -13.77 3.50 3.01
CA HIS A 28 -12.63 2.63 3.32
C HIS A 28 -11.38 3.40 3.77
N CYS A 29 -11.48 4.70 4.05
CA CYS A 29 -10.33 5.55 4.31
C CYS A 29 -9.48 5.04 5.47
N ARG A 30 -8.26 4.60 5.16
CA ARG A 30 -7.27 4.15 6.15
C ARG A 30 -6.88 5.26 7.13
N ALA A 31 -6.70 6.48 6.60
CA ALA A 31 -6.21 7.62 7.37
C ALA A 31 -7.29 8.27 8.25
N VAL A 32 -8.57 7.90 8.08
CA VAL A 32 -9.70 8.62 8.69
C VAL A 32 -9.58 10.14 8.41
N ALA A 33 -9.40 10.48 7.12
CA ALA A 33 -9.13 11.84 6.68
C ALA A 33 -10.22 12.84 7.11
N HIS A 34 -9.79 14.08 7.36
CA HIS A 34 -10.59 15.22 7.80
C HIS A 34 -10.49 16.36 6.78
N PRO A 35 -11.44 17.32 6.74
CA PRO A 35 -11.36 18.46 5.84
C PRO A 35 -10.17 19.41 6.11
N VAL A 36 -9.69 19.45 7.36
CA VAL A 36 -8.63 20.35 7.82
C VAL A 36 -7.38 19.57 8.25
N PRO A 37 -6.17 20.20 8.15
CA PRO A 37 -4.94 19.58 8.63
C PRO A 37 -4.96 19.32 10.15
N ASP A 38 -4.34 18.23 10.57
CA ASP A 38 -4.06 17.97 11.99
C ASP A 38 -2.97 18.94 12.46
N PRO A 39 -3.17 19.69 13.57
CA PRO A 39 -2.18 20.63 14.08
C PRO A 39 -0.89 19.97 14.54
N ARG A 40 -0.89 18.66 14.78
CA ARG A 40 0.29 17.86 15.16
C ARG A 40 1.11 17.40 13.97
N GLN A 41 0.63 17.63 12.71
CA GLN A 41 1.39 17.18 11.54
C GLN A 41 2.82 17.74 11.55
N LEU A 42 3.75 17.01 10.95
CA LEU A 42 5.14 17.45 10.83
C LEU A 42 5.20 18.85 10.23
N SER A 43 5.96 19.76 10.85
CA SER A 43 6.25 21.07 10.31
C SER A 43 7.07 20.94 9.01
N THR A 44 7.27 22.05 8.29
CA THR A 44 8.10 22.06 7.09
C THR A 44 9.55 21.62 7.39
N ASP A 45 10.11 22.11 8.51
CA ASP A 45 11.47 21.72 8.92
C ASP A 45 11.57 20.25 9.32
N GLU A 46 10.54 19.71 9.97
CA GLU A 46 10.47 18.29 10.30
C GLU A 46 10.31 17.43 9.04
N ALA A 47 9.52 17.89 8.05
CA ALA A 47 9.39 17.20 6.76
C ALA A 47 10.73 17.24 5.98
N PHE A 48 11.49 18.32 6.06
CA PHE A 48 12.82 18.40 5.47
C PHE A 48 13.80 17.44 6.15
N ARG A 49 13.79 17.34 7.48
CA ARG A 49 14.60 16.35 8.20
C ARG A 49 14.23 14.93 7.81
N LEU A 50 12.93 14.63 7.66
CA LEU A 50 12.48 13.31 7.17
C LEU A 50 13.05 13.02 5.77
N VAL A 51 13.04 13.99 4.87
CA VAL A 51 13.63 13.85 3.52
C VAL A 51 15.14 13.55 3.61
N ASP A 52 15.86 14.26 4.46
CA ASP A 52 17.29 14.06 4.66
C ASP A 52 17.59 12.68 5.27
N ASP A 53 16.77 12.22 6.22
CA ASP A 53 16.84 10.88 6.81
C ASP A 53 16.64 9.79 5.75
N ILE A 54 15.65 9.98 4.85
CA ILE A 54 15.40 9.03 3.75
C ILE A 54 16.60 8.99 2.79
N ALA A 55 17.18 10.14 2.46
CA ALA A 55 18.38 10.20 1.64
C ALA A 55 19.60 9.56 2.35
N GLY A 56 19.64 9.61 3.67
CA GLY A 56 20.65 9.02 4.54
C GLY A 56 20.76 7.49 4.46
N PHE A 57 19.80 6.80 3.85
CA PHE A 57 19.94 5.38 3.54
C PHE A 57 21.03 5.09 2.50
N GLN A 58 21.42 6.09 1.70
CA GLN A 58 22.44 5.98 0.64
C GLN A 58 22.15 4.87 -0.38
N GLN A 59 20.87 4.59 -0.61
CA GLN A 59 20.35 3.62 -1.55
C GLN A 59 19.20 4.25 -2.34
N PRO A 60 18.90 3.76 -3.55
CA PRO A 60 17.75 4.25 -4.31
C PRO A 60 16.43 3.99 -3.57
N VAL A 61 15.81 5.05 -3.06
CA VAL A 61 14.52 5.01 -2.38
C VAL A 61 13.48 5.75 -3.20
N ILE A 62 12.28 5.18 -3.29
CA ILE A 62 11.10 5.86 -3.81
C ILE A 62 10.35 6.44 -2.62
N LEU A 63 10.24 7.76 -2.56
CA LEU A 63 9.38 8.45 -1.63
C LEU A 63 7.98 8.59 -2.24
N ILE A 64 7.00 7.93 -1.60
CA ILE A 64 5.58 8.04 -1.94
C ILE A 64 4.97 9.07 -0.99
N ILE A 65 4.70 10.27 -1.49
CA ILE A 65 4.00 11.30 -0.73
C ILE A 65 2.50 11.04 -0.87
N THR A 66 1.86 10.71 0.25
CA THR A 66 0.44 10.36 0.32
C THR A 66 -0.21 11.08 1.49
N GLY A 67 -1.43 10.69 1.87
CA GLY A 67 -2.12 11.28 3.01
C GLY A 67 -3.63 11.09 2.92
N GLY A 68 -4.35 12.12 3.35
CA GLY A 68 -5.68 12.41 2.86
C GLY A 68 -5.56 12.87 1.42
N ASP A 69 -5.23 14.14 1.22
CA ASP A 69 -4.74 14.67 -0.05
C ASP A 69 -3.46 15.48 0.20
N PRO A 70 -2.29 15.04 -0.28
CA PRO A 70 -1.04 15.76 -0.04
C PRO A 70 -1.04 17.19 -0.61
N LEU A 71 -1.85 17.48 -1.63
CA LEU A 71 -1.97 18.83 -2.22
C LEU A 71 -2.65 19.83 -1.29
N LYS A 72 -3.28 19.39 -0.20
CA LYS A 72 -3.80 20.26 0.86
C LYS A 72 -2.74 20.75 1.85
N ARG A 73 -1.50 20.28 1.70
CA ARG A 73 -0.36 20.75 2.47
C ARG A 73 0.37 21.85 1.68
N GLU A 74 0.46 23.05 2.26
CA GLU A 74 0.94 24.26 1.56
C GLU A 74 2.38 24.13 1.05
N ASP A 75 3.27 23.53 1.84
CA ASP A 75 4.70 23.38 1.55
C ASP A 75 5.03 22.13 0.69
N ILE A 76 4.04 21.37 0.22
CA ILE A 76 4.25 20.04 -0.38
C ILE A 76 5.14 20.08 -1.64
N PHE A 77 5.05 21.12 -2.43
CA PHE A 77 5.88 21.27 -3.64
C PHE A 77 7.33 21.55 -3.29
N GLU A 78 7.56 22.32 -2.21
CA GLU A 78 8.90 22.61 -1.70
C GLU A 78 9.56 21.34 -1.13
N VAL A 79 8.79 20.56 -0.33
CA VAL A 79 9.25 19.28 0.21
C VAL A 79 9.55 18.29 -0.93
N ALA A 80 8.69 18.19 -1.95
CA ALA A 80 8.93 17.33 -3.09
C ALA A 80 10.20 17.75 -3.87
N ALA A 81 10.39 19.05 -4.07
CA ALA A 81 11.59 19.57 -4.73
C ALA A 81 12.87 19.32 -3.92
N ARG A 82 12.82 19.44 -2.59
CA ARG A 82 13.94 19.07 -1.71
C ARG A 82 14.27 17.58 -1.85
N ALA A 83 13.25 16.71 -1.80
CA ALA A 83 13.43 15.27 -1.94
C ALA A 83 14.06 14.88 -3.29
N THR A 84 13.62 15.54 -4.38
CA THR A 84 14.20 15.35 -5.70
C THR A 84 15.67 15.78 -5.74
N ARG A 85 16.01 16.96 -5.18
CA ARG A 85 17.40 17.44 -5.09
C ARG A 85 18.28 16.53 -4.23
N ALA A 86 17.71 15.89 -3.21
CA ALA A 86 18.39 14.89 -2.37
C ALA A 86 18.58 13.51 -3.07
N GLY A 87 18.18 13.39 -4.34
CA GLY A 87 18.35 12.16 -5.14
C GLY A 87 17.26 11.14 -4.96
N LEU A 88 16.16 11.46 -4.25
CA LEU A 88 15.04 10.55 -4.07
C LEU A 88 14.16 10.53 -5.33
N ARG A 89 13.61 9.37 -5.65
CA ARG A 89 12.56 9.24 -6.65
C ARG A 89 11.21 9.58 -6.02
N VAL A 90 10.67 10.75 -6.34
CA VAL A 90 9.41 11.23 -5.75
C VAL A 90 8.21 10.83 -6.60
N VAL A 91 7.21 10.23 -5.97
CA VAL A 91 5.87 9.99 -6.53
C VAL A 91 4.82 10.52 -5.55
N MET A 92 3.66 10.93 -6.04
CA MET A 92 2.61 11.53 -5.20
C MET A 92 1.26 10.88 -5.43
N SER A 93 0.46 10.75 -4.37
CA SER A 93 -0.87 10.14 -4.42
C SER A 93 -1.95 11.15 -4.00
N PRO A 94 -2.30 12.11 -4.87
CA PRO A 94 -3.39 13.05 -4.59
C PRO A 94 -4.77 12.37 -4.69
N SER A 95 -5.77 12.99 -4.09
CA SER A 95 -7.17 12.53 -4.17
C SER A 95 -7.79 12.69 -5.57
N GLY A 96 -7.25 13.59 -6.37
CA GLY A 96 -7.79 14.04 -7.66
C GLY A 96 -8.51 15.39 -7.61
N THR A 97 -9.02 15.82 -6.46
CA THR A 97 -9.83 17.04 -6.34
C THR A 97 -9.03 18.34 -6.53
N GLN A 98 -7.71 18.30 -6.26
CA GLN A 98 -6.82 19.47 -6.32
C GLN A 98 -5.88 19.44 -7.54
N VAL A 99 -6.02 18.46 -8.44
CA VAL A 99 -5.15 18.33 -9.61
C VAL A 99 -5.72 19.13 -10.77
N THR A 100 -5.05 20.23 -11.11
CA THR A 100 -5.36 21.13 -12.23
C THR A 100 -4.16 21.19 -13.19
N PRO A 101 -4.27 21.78 -14.38
CA PRO A 101 -3.12 21.99 -15.26
C PRO A 101 -1.96 22.73 -14.59
N ALA A 102 -2.28 23.75 -13.76
CA ALA A 102 -1.29 24.48 -12.98
C ALA A 102 -0.62 23.59 -11.93
N THR A 103 -1.38 22.75 -11.23
CA THR A 103 -0.86 21.76 -10.27
C THR A 103 0.07 20.76 -10.94
N VAL A 104 -0.33 20.24 -12.12
CA VAL A 104 0.52 19.32 -12.91
C VAL A 104 1.85 19.96 -13.26
N SER A 105 1.85 21.21 -13.71
CA SER A 105 3.07 21.96 -14.01
C SER A 105 3.97 22.14 -12.78
N ARG A 106 3.38 22.45 -11.62
CA ARG A 106 4.11 22.58 -10.34
C ARG A 106 4.69 21.24 -9.88
N LEU A 107 3.95 20.14 -9.99
CA LEU A 107 4.42 18.78 -9.65
C LEU A 107 5.63 18.40 -10.51
N LYS A 108 5.58 18.65 -11.81
CA LYS A 108 6.72 18.40 -12.72
C LYS A 108 7.93 19.26 -12.36
N ALA A 109 7.73 20.55 -12.10
CA ALA A 109 8.79 21.47 -11.69
C ALA A 109 9.44 21.04 -10.36
N ALA A 110 8.67 20.46 -9.43
CA ALA A 110 9.17 19.90 -8.19
C ALA A 110 9.87 18.52 -8.37
N GLY A 111 9.89 17.97 -9.58
CA GLY A 111 10.54 16.70 -9.91
C GLY A 111 9.70 15.45 -9.56
N VAL A 112 8.39 15.59 -9.33
CA VAL A 112 7.48 14.46 -9.16
C VAL A 112 7.40 13.69 -10.47
N GLN A 113 7.77 12.40 -10.43
CA GLN A 113 7.89 11.56 -11.63
C GLN A 113 6.59 10.88 -12.04
N ARG A 114 5.65 10.73 -11.11
CA ARG A 114 4.37 10.07 -11.33
C ARG A 114 3.37 10.49 -10.25
N ILE A 115 2.10 10.54 -10.62
CA ILE A 115 1.01 10.58 -9.64
C ILE A 115 0.24 9.26 -9.63
N SER A 116 -0.42 8.96 -8.53
CA SER A 116 -1.42 7.89 -8.45
C SER A 116 -2.75 8.47 -7.96
N VAL A 117 -3.79 8.29 -8.78
CA VAL A 117 -5.15 8.72 -8.43
C VAL A 117 -6.00 7.47 -8.25
N SER A 118 -6.85 7.50 -7.25
CA SER A 118 -7.72 6.36 -7.01
C SER A 118 -9.00 6.47 -7.83
N LEU A 119 -9.40 5.33 -8.44
CA LEU A 119 -10.66 5.16 -9.12
C LEU A 119 -11.24 3.78 -8.73
N ASP A 120 -12.35 3.78 -7.99
CA ASP A 120 -12.92 2.54 -7.41
C ASP A 120 -14.23 2.11 -8.05
N GLY A 121 -14.59 2.69 -9.18
CA GLY A 121 -15.72 2.32 -10.02
C GLY A 121 -15.54 2.84 -11.44
N SER A 122 -16.01 2.11 -12.43
CA SER A 122 -15.99 2.52 -13.83
C SER A 122 -17.04 3.59 -14.16
N THR A 123 -17.97 3.83 -13.24
CA THR A 123 -19.05 4.83 -13.34
C THR A 123 -19.03 5.78 -12.16
N ALA A 124 -19.68 6.95 -12.33
CA ALA A 124 -19.83 7.93 -11.27
C ALA A 124 -20.60 7.35 -10.07
N GLU A 125 -21.65 6.56 -10.31
CA GLU A 125 -22.45 5.95 -9.25
C GLU A 125 -21.61 5.08 -8.32
N LEU A 126 -20.80 4.18 -8.88
CA LEU A 126 -19.93 3.29 -8.10
C LEU A 126 -18.84 4.07 -7.39
N HIS A 127 -18.17 4.97 -8.08
CA HIS A 127 -17.05 5.71 -7.51
C HIS A 127 -17.48 6.72 -6.44
N ASP A 128 -18.46 7.55 -6.74
CA ASP A 128 -18.95 8.58 -5.81
C ASP A 128 -19.59 7.92 -4.56
N GLY A 129 -20.30 6.80 -4.74
CA GLY A 129 -20.81 6.00 -3.63
C GLY A 129 -19.71 5.48 -2.71
N PHE A 130 -18.53 5.17 -3.26
CA PHE A 130 -17.38 4.72 -2.49
C PHE A 130 -16.61 5.88 -1.84
N ARG A 131 -16.52 7.03 -2.54
CA ARG A 131 -15.82 8.24 -2.06
C ARG A 131 -16.69 9.12 -1.18
N GLN A 132 -18.01 8.91 -1.16
CA GLN A 132 -19.00 9.65 -0.38
C GLN A 132 -19.02 11.15 -0.67
N VAL A 133 -18.65 11.54 -1.89
CA VAL A 133 -18.67 12.92 -2.38
C VAL A 133 -19.16 12.92 -3.83
N PRO A 134 -20.35 13.52 -4.11
CA PRO A 134 -20.84 13.66 -5.47
C PRO A 134 -19.84 14.42 -6.35
N GLY A 135 -19.60 13.90 -7.56
CA GLY A 135 -18.65 14.49 -8.50
C GLY A 135 -17.19 14.05 -8.30
N ALA A 136 -16.90 13.17 -7.33
CA ALA A 136 -15.53 12.64 -7.13
C ALA A 136 -15.03 11.87 -8.36
N PHE A 137 -15.91 11.17 -9.09
CA PHE A 137 -15.57 10.49 -10.34
C PHE A 137 -15.13 11.47 -11.43
N ALA A 138 -15.88 12.54 -11.63
CA ALA A 138 -15.56 13.58 -12.60
C ALA A 138 -14.21 14.22 -12.25
N ALA A 139 -14.03 14.64 -10.99
CA ALA A 139 -12.77 15.22 -10.52
C ALA A 139 -11.57 14.28 -10.73
N ALA A 140 -11.72 12.99 -10.41
CA ALA A 140 -10.66 11.99 -10.61
C ALA A 140 -10.33 11.82 -12.11
N THR A 141 -11.34 11.69 -12.97
CA THR A 141 -11.13 11.50 -14.42
C THR A 141 -10.56 12.74 -15.11
N GLU A 142 -11.00 13.94 -14.73
CA GLU A 142 -10.42 15.20 -15.20
C GLU A 142 -8.98 15.37 -14.75
N SER A 143 -8.67 15.02 -13.51
CA SER A 143 -7.31 15.08 -12.98
C SER A 143 -6.34 14.20 -13.79
N LEU A 144 -6.79 13.01 -14.22
CA LEU A 144 -6.02 12.11 -15.06
C LEU A 144 -5.87 12.64 -16.50
N ALA A 145 -6.89 13.32 -17.03
CA ALA A 145 -6.80 14.02 -18.31
C ALA A 145 -5.76 15.14 -18.25
N TYR A 146 -5.77 15.98 -17.22
CA TYR A 146 -4.78 17.04 -17.03
C TYR A 146 -3.35 16.48 -16.86
N ALA A 147 -3.19 15.36 -16.15
CA ALA A 147 -1.90 14.69 -16.02
C ALA A 147 -1.39 14.20 -17.38
N ARG A 148 -2.25 13.56 -18.20
CA ARG A 148 -1.92 13.08 -19.53
C ARG A 148 -1.52 14.24 -20.46
N GLU A 149 -2.34 15.29 -20.53
CA GLU A 149 -2.10 16.47 -21.34
C GLU A 149 -0.81 17.20 -20.94
N GLY A 150 -0.56 17.30 -19.64
CA GLY A 150 0.67 17.85 -19.08
C GLY A 150 1.88 16.95 -19.18
N GLY A 151 1.76 15.73 -19.73
CA GLY A 151 2.86 14.76 -19.83
C GLY A 151 3.41 14.30 -18.49
N LEU A 152 2.57 14.21 -17.45
CA LEU A 152 2.89 13.63 -16.15
C LEU A 152 2.33 12.20 -16.09
N PRO A 153 3.19 11.17 -16.06
CA PRO A 153 2.73 9.78 -15.99
C PRO A 153 1.86 9.54 -14.76
N PHE A 154 0.87 8.66 -14.89
CA PHE A 154 0.01 8.33 -13.76
C PHE A 154 -0.31 6.83 -13.65
N GLN A 155 -0.72 6.46 -12.46
CA GLN A 155 -1.22 5.16 -12.07
C GLN A 155 -2.63 5.32 -11.55
N ILE A 156 -3.50 4.35 -11.82
CA ILE A 156 -4.82 4.25 -11.22
C ILE A 156 -4.76 3.20 -10.11
N ASN A 157 -5.26 3.56 -8.92
CA ASN A 157 -5.42 2.63 -7.81
C ASN A 157 -6.89 2.28 -7.64
N THR A 158 -7.21 1.00 -7.49
CA THR A 158 -8.57 0.50 -7.23
C THR A 158 -8.56 -0.39 -6.01
N THR A 159 -9.34 -0.06 -4.97
CA THR A 159 -9.50 -0.91 -3.80
C THR A 159 -10.69 -1.85 -3.99
N VAL A 160 -10.42 -3.16 -4.04
CA VAL A 160 -11.44 -4.19 -4.23
C VAL A 160 -12.19 -4.45 -2.93
N THR A 161 -13.51 -4.41 -3.02
CA THR A 161 -14.46 -4.69 -1.96
C THR A 161 -15.67 -5.43 -2.53
N GLN A 162 -16.61 -5.83 -1.69
CA GLN A 162 -17.90 -6.37 -2.15
C GLN A 162 -18.66 -5.38 -3.06
N HIS A 163 -18.48 -4.08 -2.86
CA HIS A 163 -19.15 -3.03 -3.61
C HIS A 163 -18.77 -2.98 -5.10
N ASN A 164 -17.51 -3.25 -5.44
CA ASN A 164 -16.98 -3.03 -6.79
C ASN A 164 -16.29 -4.23 -7.44
N ARG A 165 -16.24 -5.40 -6.78
CA ARG A 165 -15.59 -6.58 -7.35
C ARG A 165 -16.12 -6.97 -8.73
N HIS A 166 -17.43 -6.83 -8.93
CA HIS A 166 -18.10 -7.15 -10.20
C HIS A 166 -17.71 -6.22 -11.36
N ASP A 167 -17.16 -5.05 -11.06
CA ASP A 167 -16.82 -3.99 -12.02
C ASP A 167 -15.34 -4.02 -12.49
N LEU A 168 -14.51 -4.94 -12.00
CA LEU A 168 -13.07 -4.95 -12.25
C LEU A 168 -12.71 -5.01 -13.74
N ALA A 169 -13.46 -5.75 -14.55
CA ALA A 169 -13.24 -5.81 -16.00
C ALA A 169 -13.52 -4.45 -16.68
N SER A 170 -14.54 -3.74 -16.23
CA SER A 170 -14.87 -2.39 -16.71
C SER A 170 -13.82 -1.38 -16.23
N MET A 171 -13.34 -1.54 -14.99
CA MET A 171 -12.25 -0.72 -14.45
C MET A 171 -10.95 -0.87 -15.24
N LEU A 172 -10.58 -2.09 -15.66
CA LEU A 172 -9.41 -2.31 -16.51
C LEU A 172 -9.57 -1.57 -17.85
N ARG A 173 -10.74 -1.72 -18.52
CA ARG A 173 -11.01 -0.97 -19.77
C ARG A 173 -10.88 0.53 -19.54
N ARG A 174 -11.47 1.05 -18.48
CA ARG A 174 -11.40 2.47 -18.13
C ARG A 174 -9.96 2.93 -17.88
N ALA A 175 -9.14 2.14 -17.19
CA ALA A 175 -7.73 2.47 -16.94
C ALA A 175 -6.93 2.55 -18.26
N VAL A 176 -7.21 1.65 -19.21
CA VAL A 176 -6.58 1.67 -20.55
C VAL A 176 -7.03 2.88 -21.33
N GLU A 177 -8.33 3.18 -21.39
CA GLU A 177 -8.92 4.33 -22.10
C GLU A 177 -8.36 5.67 -21.61
N LEU A 178 -8.20 5.81 -20.29
CA LEU A 178 -7.64 7.01 -19.67
C LEU A 178 -6.14 7.17 -19.96
N GLY A 179 -5.46 6.11 -20.39
CA GLY A 179 -4.02 6.11 -20.69
C GLY A 179 -3.14 5.90 -19.45
N ALA A 180 -3.62 5.17 -18.46
CA ALA A 180 -2.83 4.83 -17.28
C ALA A 180 -1.58 4.02 -17.67
N LEU A 181 -0.43 4.34 -17.04
CA LEU A 181 0.76 3.52 -17.19
C LEU A 181 0.64 2.21 -16.39
N THR A 182 -0.09 2.28 -15.28
CA THR A 182 -0.26 1.15 -14.35
C THR A 182 -1.66 1.19 -13.76
N TRP A 183 -2.29 0.04 -13.66
CA TRP A 183 -3.43 -0.20 -12.80
C TRP A 183 -2.98 -1.03 -11.59
N ASP A 184 -3.13 -0.47 -10.40
CA ASP A 184 -2.76 -1.13 -9.13
C ASP A 184 -4.01 -1.53 -8.36
N VAL A 185 -4.24 -2.83 -8.25
CA VAL A 185 -5.40 -3.44 -7.61
C VAL A 185 -5.06 -3.70 -6.15
N PHE A 186 -5.66 -2.91 -5.27
CA PHE A 186 -5.53 -3.06 -3.82
C PHE A 186 -6.59 -4.00 -3.29
N MET A 187 -6.19 -4.94 -2.48
CA MET A 187 -7.15 -5.72 -1.70
C MET A 187 -7.42 -5.02 -0.37
N LEU A 188 -8.68 -4.81 -0.05
CA LEU A 188 -9.05 -4.13 1.20
C LEU A 188 -8.37 -4.78 2.41
N VAL A 189 -7.82 -3.94 3.27
CA VAL A 189 -7.41 -4.30 4.64
C VAL A 189 -8.26 -3.46 5.59
N PRO A 190 -9.11 -4.06 6.41
CA PRO A 190 -9.98 -3.33 7.33
C PRO A 190 -9.16 -2.52 8.33
N THR A 191 -9.10 -1.22 8.13
CA THR A 191 -8.37 -0.25 8.96
C THR A 191 -9.00 1.12 8.79
N GLY A 192 -9.00 1.95 9.82
CA GLY A 192 -9.65 3.27 9.79
C GLY A 192 -11.15 3.14 9.59
N ARG A 193 -11.70 3.75 8.54
CA ARG A 193 -13.13 3.61 8.17
C ARG A 193 -13.46 2.32 7.42
N GLY A 194 -12.46 1.60 6.90
CA GLY A 194 -12.68 0.31 6.26
C GLY A 194 -13.21 -0.73 7.24
N ARG A 195 -14.26 -1.45 6.84
CA ARG A 195 -14.96 -2.42 7.68
C ARG A 195 -14.79 -3.85 7.15
N VAL A 196 -14.80 -4.82 8.07
CA VAL A 196 -14.75 -6.25 7.73
C VAL A 196 -15.90 -6.64 6.78
N GLN A 197 -17.09 -6.07 6.97
CA GLN A 197 -18.26 -6.31 6.11
C GLN A 197 -18.07 -5.86 4.66
N MET A 198 -17.05 -5.06 4.38
CA MET A 198 -16.70 -4.63 3.01
C MET A 198 -15.75 -5.61 2.32
N GLU A 199 -15.15 -6.55 3.05
CA GLU A 199 -14.24 -7.54 2.49
C GLU A 199 -14.99 -8.57 1.66
N ILE A 200 -14.35 -9.03 0.60
CA ILE A 200 -14.82 -10.19 -0.18
C ILE A 200 -14.45 -11.50 0.54
N THR A 201 -15.06 -12.61 0.17
CA THR A 201 -14.72 -13.91 0.76
C THR A 201 -13.31 -14.37 0.34
N PRO A 202 -12.69 -15.33 1.05
CA PRO A 202 -11.40 -15.91 0.63
C PRO A 202 -11.42 -16.51 -0.77
N GLU A 203 -12.53 -17.14 -1.18
CA GLU A 203 -12.72 -17.71 -2.51
C GLU A 203 -12.79 -16.60 -3.56
N ALA A 204 -13.59 -15.57 -3.32
CA ALA A 204 -13.71 -14.41 -4.19
C ALA A 204 -12.38 -13.63 -4.29
N TYR A 205 -11.58 -13.68 -3.23
CA TYR A 205 -10.23 -13.14 -3.23
C TYR A 205 -9.32 -13.93 -4.19
N GLU A 206 -9.31 -15.27 -4.11
CA GLU A 206 -8.52 -16.11 -5.01
C GLU A 206 -8.96 -15.93 -6.47
N GLU A 207 -10.27 -15.87 -6.76
CA GLU A 207 -10.81 -15.56 -8.09
C GLU A 207 -10.31 -14.20 -8.60
N THR A 208 -10.26 -13.19 -7.72
CA THR A 208 -9.70 -11.87 -8.08
C THR A 208 -8.22 -11.94 -8.42
N LEU A 209 -7.43 -12.75 -7.70
CA LEU A 209 -6.02 -12.97 -8.03
C LEU A 209 -5.87 -13.59 -9.42
N HIS A 210 -6.68 -14.60 -9.76
CA HIS A 210 -6.68 -15.23 -11.08
C HIS A 210 -7.06 -14.25 -12.18
N PHE A 211 -8.16 -13.51 -12.00
CA PHE A 211 -8.56 -12.45 -12.94
C PHE A 211 -7.43 -11.47 -13.22
N VAL A 212 -6.78 -10.96 -12.17
CA VAL A 212 -5.67 -10.00 -12.33
C VAL A 212 -4.46 -10.66 -12.99
N TYR A 213 -4.17 -11.93 -12.68
CA TYR A 213 -3.09 -12.64 -13.35
C TYR A 213 -3.34 -12.78 -14.85
N GLU A 214 -4.50 -13.26 -15.27
CA GLU A 214 -4.88 -13.40 -16.67
C GLU A 214 -4.88 -12.05 -17.40
N ALA A 215 -5.49 -11.03 -16.80
CA ALA A 215 -5.47 -9.68 -17.36
C ALA A 215 -4.04 -9.14 -17.53
N SER A 216 -3.14 -9.42 -16.60
CA SER A 216 -1.74 -8.95 -16.67
C SER A 216 -0.94 -9.58 -17.81
N GLN A 217 -1.40 -10.69 -18.39
CA GLN A 217 -0.74 -11.34 -19.53
C GLN A 217 -1.06 -10.67 -20.88
N THR A 218 -2.18 -9.97 -20.97
CA THR A 218 -2.71 -9.45 -22.25
C THR A 218 -2.95 -7.94 -22.26
N ALA A 219 -3.10 -7.32 -21.10
CA ALA A 219 -3.37 -5.88 -21.03
C ALA A 219 -2.23 -5.03 -21.59
N PRO A 220 -2.52 -3.91 -22.28
CA PRO A 220 -1.52 -3.01 -22.82
C PRO A 220 -0.86 -2.10 -21.76
N ILE A 221 -1.29 -2.20 -20.50
CA ILE A 221 -0.80 -1.44 -19.34
C ILE A 221 -0.24 -2.39 -18.29
N GLN A 222 0.63 -1.89 -17.43
CA GLN A 222 1.11 -2.68 -16.31
C GLN A 222 0.00 -2.90 -15.28
N ILE A 223 -0.21 -4.14 -14.83
CA ILE A 223 -1.13 -4.44 -13.73
C ILE A 223 -0.34 -4.93 -12.53
N LYS A 224 -0.66 -4.40 -11.35
CA LYS A 224 -0.06 -4.76 -10.07
C LYS A 224 -1.14 -5.16 -9.07
N MET A 225 -0.72 -5.87 -8.03
CA MET A 225 -1.54 -6.10 -6.84
C MET A 225 -0.84 -5.61 -5.59
N THR A 226 -1.57 -4.87 -4.77
CA THR A 226 -1.13 -4.37 -3.47
C THR A 226 -2.02 -4.94 -2.37
N CYS A 227 -1.45 -5.19 -1.18
CA CYS A 227 -2.12 -5.89 -0.06
C CYS A 227 -2.57 -7.32 -0.39
N ALA A 228 -1.96 -7.93 -1.40
CA ALA A 228 -2.23 -9.28 -1.87
C ALA A 228 -0.94 -10.14 -1.95
N PRO A 229 -0.25 -10.42 -0.84
CA PRO A 229 1.03 -11.12 -0.87
C PRO A 229 0.98 -12.48 -1.55
N HIS A 230 -0.15 -13.19 -1.41
CA HIS A 230 -0.33 -14.51 -2.00
C HIS A 230 -0.52 -14.49 -3.54
N TYR A 231 -0.64 -13.32 -4.16
CA TYR A 231 -0.48 -13.18 -5.60
C TYR A 231 0.90 -13.67 -6.09
N LYS A 232 1.96 -13.52 -5.26
CA LYS A 232 3.28 -14.10 -5.55
C LYS A 232 3.26 -15.63 -5.61
N ARG A 233 2.50 -16.27 -4.73
CA ARG A 233 2.30 -17.72 -4.76
C ARG A 233 1.64 -18.12 -6.08
N LEU A 234 0.53 -17.46 -6.44
CA LEU A 234 -0.19 -17.72 -7.69
C LEU A 234 0.74 -17.58 -8.90
N GLN A 235 1.48 -16.47 -9.01
CA GLN A 235 2.43 -16.27 -10.11
C GLN A 235 3.45 -17.41 -10.24
N LEU A 236 3.94 -17.94 -9.12
CA LEU A 236 4.89 -19.06 -9.13
C LEU A 236 4.23 -20.38 -9.53
N GLN A 237 3.00 -20.62 -9.09
CA GLN A 237 2.23 -21.82 -9.46
C GLN A 237 1.92 -21.83 -10.96
N GLU A 238 1.45 -20.69 -11.50
CA GLU A 238 1.14 -20.56 -12.92
C GLU A 238 2.38 -20.69 -13.81
N ARG A 239 3.51 -20.10 -13.42
CA ARG A 239 4.79 -20.31 -14.14
C ARG A 239 5.21 -21.76 -14.18
N LYS A 240 5.04 -22.51 -13.06
CA LYS A 240 5.35 -23.95 -13.04
C LYS A 240 4.40 -24.74 -13.95
N ARG A 241 3.11 -24.39 -13.97
CA ARG A 241 2.10 -25.04 -14.84
C ARG A 241 2.41 -24.82 -16.32
N GLN A 242 2.94 -23.66 -16.67
CA GLN A 242 3.33 -23.29 -18.05
C GLN A 242 4.73 -23.79 -18.46
N GLY A 243 5.33 -24.74 -17.72
CA GLY A 243 6.64 -25.32 -18.04
C GLY A 243 7.84 -24.40 -17.76
N GLY A 244 7.66 -23.38 -16.92
CA GLY A 244 8.75 -22.49 -16.50
C GLY A 244 9.14 -21.41 -17.51
N GLN A 245 8.49 -21.34 -18.66
CA GLN A 245 8.72 -20.28 -19.65
C GLN A 245 8.05 -18.95 -19.25
N PRO A 246 8.66 -17.79 -19.56
CA PRO A 246 7.95 -16.51 -19.46
C PRO A 246 6.75 -16.52 -20.40
N GLY A 247 5.55 -16.18 -19.91
CA GLY A 247 4.35 -16.05 -20.75
C GLY A 247 4.56 -15.00 -21.85
N PRO A 248 3.87 -15.13 -23.02
CA PRO A 248 4.06 -14.28 -24.19
C PRO A 248 3.65 -12.81 -24.00
N GLY A 249 3.05 -12.43 -22.88
CA GLY A 249 2.61 -11.06 -22.55
C GLY A 249 3.52 -10.27 -21.62
N GLY A 250 4.69 -10.79 -21.29
CA GLY A 250 5.69 -10.05 -20.54
C GLY A 250 6.28 -8.92 -21.38
N HIS A 251 5.55 -7.80 -21.55
CA HIS A 251 6.17 -6.58 -22.06
C HIS A 251 7.39 -6.27 -21.18
N GLY A 252 8.55 -6.51 -21.75
CA GLY A 252 9.86 -6.63 -21.15
C GLY A 252 10.42 -5.35 -20.51
N HIS A 253 9.73 -4.84 -19.56
CA HIS A 253 10.31 -3.99 -18.53
C HIS A 253 10.44 -4.76 -17.22
N ALA A 254 11.04 -5.97 -17.31
CA ALA A 254 11.71 -6.57 -16.19
C ALA A 254 12.87 -5.64 -15.81
N HIS A 255 12.57 -4.58 -15.09
CA HIS A 255 13.62 -3.89 -14.35
C HIS A 255 14.32 -4.97 -13.51
N PRO A 256 15.65 -5.10 -13.56
CA PRO A 256 16.38 -6.10 -12.75
C PRO A 256 16.04 -6.05 -11.26
N ALA A 257 15.49 -4.91 -10.80
CA ALA A 257 14.99 -4.70 -9.43
C ALA A 257 13.70 -5.47 -9.07
N HIS A 258 12.95 -6.04 -10.04
CA HIS A 258 11.70 -6.75 -9.75
C HIS A 258 11.85 -8.27 -9.55
N GLY A 259 13.04 -8.83 -9.72
CA GLY A 259 13.27 -10.27 -9.71
C GLY A 259 12.92 -11.00 -8.42
N PHE A 260 12.95 -10.35 -7.26
CA PHE A 260 12.82 -10.98 -5.94
C PHE A 260 12.05 -10.14 -4.89
N ALA A 261 11.08 -9.33 -5.31
CA ALA A 261 10.24 -8.65 -4.33
C ALA A 261 9.36 -9.66 -3.59
N ARG A 262 9.45 -9.69 -2.25
CA ARG A 262 8.54 -10.43 -1.38
C ARG A 262 7.11 -9.95 -1.58
N GLY A 263 6.11 -10.81 -1.37
CA GLY A 263 4.70 -10.44 -1.50
C GLY A 263 4.30 -9.38 -0.47
N CYS A 264 4.53 -9.62 0.82
CA CYS A 264 4.40 -8.60 1.86
C CYS A 264 5.74 -7.89 2.06
N MET A 265 5.75 -6.59 1.80
CA MET A 265 6.96 -5.76 1.93
C MET A 265 7.03 -5.00 3.26
N ALA A 266 6.06 -5.17 4.16
CA ALA A 266 6.06 -4.53 5.47
C ALA A 266 7.36 -4.82 6.22
N GLY A 267 8.11 -3.78 6.56
CA GLY A 267 9.42 -3.89 7.21
C GLY A 267 10.53 -4.50 6.34
N TYR A 268 10.19 -5.07 5.19
CA TYR A 268 11.11 -5.71 4.25
C TYR A 268 11.15 -4.94 2.92
N GLY A 269 11.75 -3.77 2.94
CA GLY A 269 11.84 -2.90 1.77
C GLY A 269 10.73 -1.86 1.68
N PHE A 270 9.83 -1.80 2.64
CA PHE A 270 8.80 -0.79 2.79
C PHE A 270 8.69 -0.34 4.24
N CYS A 271 8.54 0.96 4.48
CA CYS A 271 8.08 1.52 5.73
C CYS A 271 7.07 2.65 5.49
N PHE A 272 6.30 2.93 6.52
CA PHE A 272 5.29 3.96 6.54
C PHE A 272 5.63 5.00 7.60
N VAL A 273 5.48 6.28 7.26
CA VAL A 273 5.61 7.39 8.20
C VAL A 273 4.29 8.14 8.23
N SER A 274 3.71 8.32 9.41
CA SER A 274 2.45 9.06 9.60
C SER A 274 2.68 10.57 9.52
N HIS A 275 1.57 11.32 9.44
CA HIS A 275 1.60 12.79 9.43
C HIS A 275 2.20 13.39 10.71
N ILE A 276 2.19 12.67 11.83
CA ILE A 276 2.78 13.07 13.12
C ILE A 276 4.16 12.43 13.37
N GLY A 277 4.76 11.83 12.34
CA GLY A 277 6.10 11.29 12.39
C GLY A 277 6.24 9.86 12.91
N GLU A 278 5.14 9.16 13.19
CA GLU A 278 5.18 7.78 13.65
C GLU A 278 5.59 6.85 12.52
N VAL A 279 6.48 5.90 12.82
CA VAL A 279 7.04 4.94 11.87
C VAL A 279 6.44 3.57 12.11
N GLY A 280 5.93 2.94 11.05
CA GLY A 280 5.40 1.59 11.09
C GLY A 280 5.84 0.75 9.88
N GLY A 281 5.68 -0.56 9.99
CA GLY A 281 6.00 -1.48 8.90
C GLY A 281 5.05 -1.35 7.70
N CYS A 282 3.82 -0.89 7.93
CA CYS A 282 2.78 -0.74 6.91
C CYS A 282 1.74 0.28 7.37
N GLY A 283 1.18 1.06 6.44
CA GLY A 283 0.12 2.02 6.73
C GLY A 283 -1.20 1.40 7.21
N TYR A 284 -1.40 0.10 7.03
CA TYR A 284 -2.59 -0.64 7.46
C TYR A 284 -2.39 -1.40 8.78
N MET A 285 -1.18 -1.39 9.34
CA MET A 285 -0.83 -2.10 10.57
C MET A 285 -0.57 -1.09 11.68
N PRO A 286 -1.45 -0.96 12.69
CA PRO A 286 -1.35 0.04 13.75
C PRO A 286 -0.32 -0.35 14.83
N LEU A 287 0.88 -0.74 14.42
CA LEU A 287 2.00 -1.02 15.29
C LEU A 287 3.14 -0.06 14.97
N LEU A 288 3.70 0.55 15.99
CA LEU A 288 4.75 1.54 15.89
C LEU A 288 6.13 0.91 16.08
N ALA A 289 7.04 1.31 15.19
CA ALA A 289 8.46 0.98 15.28
C ALA A 289 9.28 2.10 15.95
N GLY A 290 8.76 3.32 15.96
CA GLY A 290 9.39 4.52 16.50
C GLY A 290 8.72 5.79 15.97
N ASN A 291 9.35 6.96 16.19
CA ASN A 291 8.91 8.25 15.71
C ASN A 291 10.10 9.09 15.21
N VAL A 292 9.98 9.70 14.03
CA VAL A 292 11.05 10.50 13.41
C VAL A 292 11.40 11.79 14.17
N ARG A 293 10.57 12.18 15.13
CA ARG A 293 10.88 13.26 16.09
C ARG A 293 11.86 12.85 17.18
N GLN A 294 12.01 11.54 17.42
CA GLN A 294 12.79 10.98 18.54
C GLN A 294 14.08 10.30 18.07
N ALA A 295 14.05 9.67 16.90
CA ALA A 295 15.18 8.95 16.32
C ALA A 295 15.17 9.08 14.79
N SER A 296 16.31 8.93 14.15
CA SER A 296 16.36 8.96 12.69
C SER A 296 15.59 7.79 12.07
N LEU A 297 14.98 8.01 10.89
CA LEU A 297 14.30 6.94 10.18
C LEU A 297 15.23 5.77 9.87
N VAL A 298 16.53 6.05 9.67
CA VAL A 298 17.56 5.03 9.40
C VAL A 298 17.71 4.09 10.59
N GLU A 299 17.82 4.64 11.82
CA GLU A 299 17.92 3.87 13.06
C GLU A 299 16.64 3.06 13.30
N VAL A 300 15.46 3.72 13.24
CA VAL A 300 14.18 3.06 13.44
C VAL A 300 14.01 1.90 12.47
N TYR A 301 14.30 2.10 11.18
CA TYR A 301 14.16 1.05 10.17
C TYR A 301 15.09 -0.12 10.39
N ARG A 302 16.35 0.13 10.78
CA ARG A 302 17.37 -0.91 10.96
C ARG A 302 17.17 -1.70 12.23
N ASP A 303 16.89 -1.00 13.32
CA ASP A 303 17.10 -1.51 14.67
C ASP A 303 15.82 -1.82 15.46
N SER A 304 14.67 -1.30 15.03
CA SER A 304 13.41 -1.59 15.71
C SER A 304 13.12 -3.10 15.75
N PRO A 305 12.74 -3.64 16.90
CA PRO A 305 12.32 -5.03 17.06
C PRO A 305 11.18 -5.42 16.11
N LEU A 306 10.20 -4.52 15.89
CA LEU A 306 9.10 -4.74 14.95
C LEU A 306 9.62 -5.00 13.53
N PHE A 307 10.53 -4.17 13.05
CA PHE A 307 11.10 -4.36 11.71
C PHE A 307 11.94 -5.62 11.60
N ARG A 308 12.70 -5.96 12.64
CA ARG A 308 13.47 -7.21 12.68
C ARG A 308 12.56 -8.43 12.59
N ALA A 309 11.48 -8.44 13.37
CA ALA A 309 10.50 -9.54 13.35
C ALA A 309 9.76 -9.65 11.99
N LEU A 310 9.38 -8.53 11.37
CA LEU A 310 8.73 -8.52 10.05
C LEU A 310 9.64 -9.07 8.93
N ARG A 311 10.96 -8.97 9.10
CA ARG A 311 11.95 -9.48 8.14
C ARG A 311 12.21 -10.97 8.28
N ASP A 312 11.92 -11.53 9.42
CA ASP A 312 12.20 -12.93 9.71
C ASP A 312 11.03 -13.85 9.34
N PRO A 313 11.10 -14.59 8.22
CA PRO A 313 10.03 -15.50 7.81
C PRO A 313 9.92 -16.73 8.71
N ASP A 314 10.94 -17.01 9.55
CA ASP A 314 10.92 -18.15 10.45
C ASP A 314 10.10 -17.88 11.72
N LEU A 315 9.75 -16.62 11.99
CA LEU A 315 8.81 -16.23 13.05
C LEU A 315 7.34 -16.40 12.63
N LEU A 316 7.04 -16.63 11.34
CA LEU A 316 5.66 -16.81 10.89
C LEU A 316 5.02 -18.05 11.50
N GLN A 317 3.75 -17.95 11.86
CA GLN A 317 2.95 -18.97 12.55
C GLN A 317 1.84 -19.52 11.64
N GLY A 318 1.08 -20.48 12.18
CA GLY A 318 -0.02 -21.11 11.46
C GLY A 318 0.40 -21.69 10.11
N ARG A 319 -0.51 -21.69 9.15
CA ARG A 319 -0.25 -22.17 7.78
C ARG A 319 0.88 -21.39 7.09
N CYS A 320 1.02 -20.09 7.38
CA CYS A 320 2.12 -19.28 6.82
C CYS A 320 3.50 -19.76 7.29
N GLY A 321 3.63 -20.21 8.53
CA GLY A 321 4.89 -20.68 9.12
C GLY A 321 5.45 -21.95 8.47
N VAL A 322 4.56 -22.87 8.05
CA VAL A 322 4.93 -24.15 7.42
C VAL A 322 4.87 -24.11 5.89
N CYS A 323 4.44 -22.97 5.31
CA CYS A 323 4.21 -22.85 3.89
C CYS A 323 5.52 -22.78 3.10
N GLU A 324 5.63 -23.56 2.03
CA GLU A 324 6.78 -23.53 1.11
C GLU A 324 6.97 -22.18 0.41
N TYR A 325 5.94 -21.34 0.37
CA TYR A 325 5.98 -19.97 -0.16
C TYR A 325 6.26 -18.90 0.90
N ARG A 326 6.50 -19.25 2.18
CA ARG A 326 6.61 -18.28 3.29
C ARG A 326 7.63 -17.16 3.05
N VAL A 327 8.75 -17.48 2.43
CA VAL A 327 9.82 -16.50 2.16
C VAL A 327 9.41 -15.51 1.07
N LEU A 328 8.70 -15.96 0.04
CA LEU A 328 8.31 -15.13 -1.10
C LEU A 328 6.96 -14.45 -0.92
N CYS A 329 6.01 -15.11 -0.28
CA CYS A 329 4.67 -14.59 -0.02
C CYS A 329 4.61 -13.81 1.29
N GLY A 330 4.80 -14.50 2.41
CA GLY A 330 4.77 -13.94 3.77
C GLY A 330 3.38 -13.62 4.31
N GLY A 331 2.28 -13.75 3.53
CA GLY A 331 0.93 -13.34 3.91
C GLY A 331 0.82 -11.84 4.24
N CYS A 332 -0.38 -11.27 4.31
CA CYS A 332 -0.57 -9.88 4.72
C CYS A 332 -0.49 -9.76 6.25
N ARG A 333 0.56 -9.14 6.75
CA ARG A 333 0.79 -9.01 8.21
C ARG A 333 -0.23 -8.11 8.89
N ALA A 334 -0.72 -7.08 8.17
CA ALA A 334 -1.78 -6.21 8.68
C ALA A 334 -3.13 -6.94 8.81
N ARG A 335 -3.48 -7.80 7.83
CA ARG A 335 -4.72 -8.58 7.87
C ARG A 335 -4.62 -9.70 8.91
N ALA A 336 -3.48 -10.36 9.04
CA ALA A 336 -3.23 -11.32 10.11
C ALA A 336 -3.44 -10.66 11.48
N LEU A 337 -2.83 -9.48 11.73
CA LEU A 337 -3.03 -8.72 12.96
C LEU A 337 -4.51 -8.38 13.21
N GLY A 338 -5.21 -7.88 12.18
CA GLY A 338 -6.62 -7.49 12.31
C GLY A 338 -7.54 -8.65 12.66
N ALA A 339 -7.27 -9.84 12.12
CA ALA A 339 -8.08 -11.04 12.34
C ALA A 339 -7.77 -11.76 13.66
N THR A 340 -6.50 -11.78 14.07
CA THR A 340 -6.04 -12.66 15.16
C THR A 340 -5.44 -11.91 16.35
N GLY A 341 -5.14 -10.63 16.20
CA GLY A 341 -4.36 -9.86 17.17
C GLY A 341 -2.84 -10.11 17.08
N ASN A 342 -2.39 -10.97 16.17
CA ASN A 342 -0.99 -11.34 15.99
C ASN A 342 -0.55 -11.15 14.54
N TYR A 343 0.39 -10.23 14.31
CA TYR A 343 0.89 -9.95 12.95
C TYR A 343 1.77 -11.07 12.36
N LEU A 344 2.19 -12.03 13.16
CA LEU A 344 2.98 -13.19 12.71
C LEU A 344 2.10 -14.40 12.38
N GLU A 345 0.80 -14.35 12.68
CA GLU A 345 -0.16 -15.42 12.45
C GLU A 345 -0.47 -15.60 10.95
N GLU A 346 -1.20 -16.63 10.59
CA GLU A 346 -1.53 -16.93 9.21
C GLU A 346 -2.39 -15.84 8.54
N GLU A 347 -2.28 -15.75 7.23
CA GLU A 347 -3.12 -14.89 6.38
C GLU A 347 -4.53 -15.51 6.30
N PRO A 348 -5.58 -14.84 6.81
CA PRO A 348 -6.92 -15.43 6.90
C PRO A 348 -7.60 -15.64 5.54
N PHE A 349 -7.24 -14.87 4.52
CA PHE A 349 -7.84 -14.94 3.18
C PHE A 349 -7.11 -15.88 2.22
N CYS A 350 -6.06 -16.57 2.67
CA CYS A 350 -5.34 -17.53 1.84
C CYS A 350 -6.07 -18.88 1.82
N THR A 351 -6.56 -19.32 0.67
CA THR A 351 -7.22 -20.63 0.49
C THR A 351 -6.21 -21.78 0.31
N TYR A 352 -4.93 -21.46 0.07
CA TYR A 352 -3.90 -22.45 -0.20
C TYR A 352 -3.58 -23.28 1.04
N GLN A 353 -3.50 -24.61 0.84
CA GLN A 353 -3.08 -25.57 1.86
C GLN A 353 -1.60 -25.95 1.62
N PRO A 354 -0.72 -25.65 2.56
CA PRO A 354 0.69 -26.04 2.47
C PRO A 354 0.87 -27.56 2.38
N LYS A 355 1.94 -28.00 1.72
CA LYS A 355 2.28 -29.42 1.62
C LYS A 355 2.66 -30.04 2.97
N SER A 356 3.39 -29.28 3.80
CA SER A 356 3.69 -29.67 5.17
C SER A 356 2.52 -29.35 6.08
N ARG A 357 2.10 -30.33 6.89
CA ARG A 357 1.06 -30.17 7.92
C ARG A 357 1.64 -30.14 9.34
N ILE A 358 2.96 -30.24 9.49
CA ILE A 358 3.61 -30.22 10.80
C ILE A 358 3.64 -28.75 11.24
N ALA A 359 2.73 -28.39 12.16
CA ALA A 359 2.75 -27.08 12.78
C ALA A 359 4.08 -26.86 13.52
N ARG A 360 4.64 -25.66 13.38
CA ARG A 360 5.74 -25.23 14.25
C ARG A 360 5.18 -24.92 15.64
N GLU A 361 5.97 -25.15 16.67
CA GLU A 361 5.60 -24.71 18.02
C GLU A 361 5.33 -23.21 18.03
N PRO A 362 4.26 -22.73 18.70
CA PRO A 362 4.00 -21.33 18.83
C PRO A 362 5.17 -20.60 19.48
N ILE A 363 5.61 -19.52 18.85
CA ILE A 363 6.62 -18.63 19.44
C ILE A 363 5.87 -17.66 20.34
N GLU A 364 6.29 -17.53 21.59
CA GLU A 364 5.76 -16.51 22.49
C GLU A 364 6.13 -15.13 21.97
N ILE A 365 5.14 -14.42 21.40
CA ILE A 365 5.35 -13.10 20.80
C ILE A 365 5.00 -11.96 21.77
N GLY A 366 4.58 -12.27 22.98
CA GLY A 366 4.20 -11.26 23.99
C GLY A 366 5.24 -10.16 24.15
N ALA A 367 6.52 -10.54 24.22
CA ALA A 367 7.62 -9.58 24.30
C ALA A 367 7.81 -8.75 23.01
N LEU A 368 7.53 -9.33 21.84
CA LEU A 368 7.60 -8.63 20.54
C LEU A 368 6.43 -7.66 20.34
N LEU A 369 5.22 -8.05 20.80
CA LEU A 369 4.04 -7.18 20.78
C LEU A 369 4.14 -6.05 21.80
N ALA A 370 4.69 -6.32 22.98
CA ALA A 370 4.89 -5.31 24.02
C ALA A 370 5.90 -4.23 23.62
N GLN A 371 6.83 -4.55 22.71
CA GLN A 371 7.80 -3.60 22.18
C GLN A 371 7.26 -2.75 21.01
N ALA A 372 6.11 -3.14 20.44
CA ALA A 372 5.43 -2.40 19.39
C ALA A 372 4.25 -1.64 20.01
N THR A 373 4.42 -0.35 20.25
CA THR A 373 3.37 0.49 20.85
C THR A 373 2.15 0.58 19.92
N PRO A 374 0.91 0.33 20.41
CA PRO A 374 -0.29 0.57 19.61
C PRO A 374 -0.42 2.05 19.26
N HIS A 375 -0.91 2.33 18.07
CA HIS A 375 -1.25 3.69 17.67
C HIS A 375 -2.58 4.08 18.32
N GLU A 376 -2.56 4.96 19.32
CA GLU A 376 -3.73 5.31 20.15
C GLU A 376 -4.94 5.78 19.32
N GLU A 377 -4.74 6.64 18.34
CA GLU A 377 -5.84 7.17 17.51
C GLU A 377 -6.47 6.15 16.54
N ARG A 378 -5.77 5.06 16.20
CA ARG A 378 -6.33 4.00 15.35
C ARG A 378 -7.06 2.94 16.15
N ALA A 379 -6.74 2.80 17.44
CA ALA A 379 -7.46 1.93 18.35
C ALA A 379 -8.87 2.47 18.66
N GLU A 380 -9.04 3.80 18.77
CA GLU A 380 -10.36 4.44 18.95
C GLU A 380 -11.26 4.34 17.72
N ALA A 381 -10.68 4.23 16.51
CA ALA A 381 -11.45 4.05 15.25
C ALA A 381 -11.89 2.60 15.02
N ALA A 382 -11.40 1.62 15.76
CA ALA A 382 -11.87 0.25 15.71
C ALA A 382 -13.20 0.15 16.50
N PRO A 383 -14.32 -0.27 15.88
CA PRO A 383 -15.56 -0.44 16.60
C PRO A 383 -15.39 -1.55 17.63
N PRO A 384 -16.06 -1.45 18.80
CA PRO A 384 -16.07 -2.52 19.76
C PRO A 384 -16.58 -3.81 19.07
N ARG A 385 -15.98 -4.95 19.45
CA ARG A 385 -16.41 -6.28 19.02
C ARG A 385 -17.81 -6.54 19.55
N HIS A 386 -18.88 -6.05 18.89
CA HIS A 386 -20.25 -6.39 19.26
C HIS A 386 -21.20 -6.46 18.09
N THR A 387 -21.86 -7.62 18.03
CA THR A 387 -23.19 -7.97 17.53
C THR A 387 -23.57 -7.44 16.15
N ILE A 388 -23.65 -8.41 15.25
CA ILE A 388 -24.34 -8.36 13.96
C ILE A 388 -25.81 -7.95 14.19
N PRO A 389 -26.29 -6.82 13.63
CA PRO A 389 -27.72 -6.68 13.44
C PRO A 389 -28.17 -7.48 12.22
N PRO A 390 -29.42 -8.01 12.22
CA PRO A 390 -29.91 -8.84 11.13
C PRO A 390 -30.03 -8.07 9.82
N ALA A 391 -29.92 -8.81 8.72
CA ALA A 391 -29.99 -8.37 7.34
C ALA A 391 -31.20 -7.47 7.04
N PHE A 392 -30.95 -6.43 6.24
CA PHE A 392 -31.94 -5.88 5.31
C PHE A 392 -31.39 -6.04 3.89
#